data_86550d8a49106139242c9820672f9302
#
_entry.id   86550d8a49106139242c9820672f9302
#
_cell.length_a   1.000
_cell.length_b   1.000
_cell.length_c   1.000
_cell.angle_alpha   90.00
_cell.angle_beta   90.00
_cell.angle_gamma   90.00
#
_symmetry.space_group_name_H-M   'P 1'
#
loop_
_entity.id
_entity.type
_entity.pdbx_description
1 polymer ?
#
loop_
_entity_poly.entity_id
_entity_poly.type
_entity_poly.pdbx_seq_one_letter_code
_entity_poly.pdbx_strand_id
1 'polypeptide(L)'
;MLVRAAELFGIAEGTTRVALSRMVAAGELVPADGRYELGGRLLDRQARQAASRRATLRRWRGHWITAVVTAERRAPADRAALRVALAAGRLAELREGVWLRPDNLDGLPLAGVAHCTWLRATLDDPGLDDADLAARLWDLQSWAAGATDLRGEMAQSVGSLDAGDTAGLAPGFVLSAAVLRQLNADPLLPPELLPDDWPGSELRAEYDRFDAAYRRVLRDWFRRNR
;
A
#
# COMPACT_ATOMS: atom_id res chain seq x y z
N MET A 1 21.49 1.54 17.22
CA MET A 1 20.24 2.27 16.93
C MET A 1 19.06 1.33 16.69
N LEU A 2 19.08 0.41 15.70
CA LEU A 2 17.99 -0.54 15.45
C LEU A 2 17.71 -1.48 16.63
N VAL A 3 18.76 -1.96 17.31
CA VAL A 3 18.62 -2.81 18.51
C VAL A 3 17.83 -2.09 19.59
N ARG A 4 18.15 -0.84 19.89
CA ARG A 4 17.39 -0.04 20.87
C ARG A 4 15.95 0.24 20.42
N ALA A 5 15.73 0.45 19.11
CA ALA A 5 14.37 0.59 18.59
C ALA A 5 13.53 -0.69 18.83
N ALA A 6 14.15 -1.86 18.74
CA ALA A 6 13.49 -3.13 18.98
C ALA A 6 13.05 -3.30 20.46
N GLU A 7 13.76 -2.68 21.41
CA GLU A 7 13.41 -2.67 22.83
C GLU A 7 12.06 -1.97 23.09
N LEU A 8 11.69 -0.95 22.29
CA LEU A 8 10.37 -0.32 22.34
C LEU A 8 9.22 -1.33 22.11
N PHE A 9 9.53 -2.43 21.43
CA PHE A 9 8.59 -3.50 21.11
C PHE A 9 8.78 -4.74 21.99
N GLY A 10 9.58 -4.65 23.06
CA GLY A 10 9.89 -5.78 23.93
C GLY A 10 10.75 -6.86 23.25
N ILE A 11 11.43 -6.55 22.15
CA ILE A 11 12.27 -7.50 21.44
C ILE A 11 13.69 -7.46 22.00
N ALA A 12 14.16 -8.60 22.52
CA ALA A 12 15.49 -8.72 23.09
C ALA A 12 16.60 -8.45 22.07
N GLU A 13 17.72 -7.87 22.53
CA GLU A 13 18.88 -7.53 21.70
C GLU A 13 19.39 -8.70 20.86
N GLY A 14 19.54 -9.89 21.48
CA GLY A 14 20.02 -11.10 20.80
C GLY A 14 19.11 -11.51 19.63
N THR A 15 17.79 -11.45 19.82
CA THR A 15 16.78 -11.73 18.79
C THR A 15 16.90 -10.72 17.64
N THR A 16 17.06 -9.44 17.97
CA THR A 16 17.22 -8.37 16.98
C THR A 16 18.49 -8.56 16.15
N ARG A 17 19.63 -8.90 16.78
CA ARG A 17 20.89 -9.14 16.06
C ARG A 17 20.79 -10.34 15.09
N VAL A 18 20.15 -11.43 15.53
CA VAL A 18 19.90 -12.61 14.68
C VAL A 18 19.00 -12.25 13.50
N ALA A 19 17.93 -11.49 13.74
CA ALA A 19 17.02 -11.02 12.68
C ALA A 19 17.77 -10.17 11.65
N LEU A 20 18.56 -9.18 12.08
CA LEU A 20 19.35 -8.32 11.20
C LEU A 20 20.34 -9.14 10.34
N SER A 21 21.05 -10.11 10.94
CA SER A 21 21.97 -10.99 10.21
C SER A 21 21.24 -11.81 9.13
N ARG A 22 20.05 -12.33 9.43
CA ARG A 22 19.23 -13.07 8.46
C ARG A 22 18.75 -12.17 7.32
N MET A 23 18.32 -10.93 7.64
CA MET A 23 17.88 -9.96 6.63
C MET A 23 19.03 -9.54 5.70
N VAL A 24 20.26 -9.40 6.23
CA VAL A 24 21.45 -9.17 5.41
C VAL A 24 21.74 -10.37 4.51
N ALA A 25 21.70 -11.59 5.05
CA ALA A 25 21.92 -12.80 4.27
C ALA A 25 20.86 -12.99 3.17
N ALA A 26 19.63 -12.53 3.39
CA ALA A 26 18.55 -12.55 2.40
C ALA A 26 18.59 -11.36 1.40
N GLY A 27 19.57 -10.46 1.50
CA GLY A 27 19.68 -9.27 0.64
C GLY A 27 18.59 -8.23 0.89
N GLU A 28 17.87 -8.32 2.00
CA GLU A 28 16.84 -7.36 2.41
C GLU A 28 17.42 -6.10 3.06
N LEU A 29 18.61 -6.25 3.65
CA LEU A 29 19.40 -5.16 4.21
C LEU A 29 20.82 -5.22 3.63
N VAL A 30 21.36 -4.04 3.32
CA VAL A 30 22.75 -3.87 2.88
C VAL A 30 23.51 -3.08 3.95
N PRO A 31 24.57 -3.64 4.54
CA PRO A 31 25.42 -2.90 5.48
C PRO A 31 26.15 -1.77 4.75
N ALA A 32 26.11 -0.56 5.29
CA ALA A 32 26.82 0.60 4.77
C ALA A 32 27.26 1.51 5.93
N ASP A 33 28.55 1.72 6.10
CA ASP A 33 29.16 2.66 7.06
C ASP A 33 28.54 2.66 8.48
N GLY A 34 28.37 1.46 9.07
CA GLY A 34 27.76 1.28 10.40
C GLY A 34 26.25 1.47 10.45
N ARG A 35 25.59 1.53 9.30
CA ARG A 35 24.14 1.62 9.11
C ARG A 35 23.66 0.42 8.27
N TYR A 36 22.34 0.34 8.08
CA TYR A 36 21.71 -0.57 7.14
C TYR A 36 20.86 0.22 6.17
N GLU A 37 20.98 -0.12 4.90
CA GLU A 37 20.11 0.36 3.84
C GLU A 37 19.12 -0.73 3.45
N LEU A 38 17.93 -0.34 3.01
CA LEU A 38 16.96 -1.30 2.51
C LEU A 38 17.41 -1.84 1.15
N GLY A 39 17.28 -3.14 0.95
CA GLY A 39 17.57 -3.82 -0.31
C GLY A 39 16.45 -4.74 -0.74
N GLY A 40 16.54 -5.26 -1.97
CA GLY A 40 15.61 -6.23 -2.50
C GLY A 40 14.14 -5.87 -2.30
N ARG A 41 13.36 -6.86 -1.88
CA ARG A 41 11.90 -6.71 -1.69
C ARG A 41 11.48 -5.64 -0.68
N LEU A 42 12.33 -5.27 0.28
CA LEU A 42 11.99 -4.21 1.24
C LEU A 42 12.06 -2.82 0.60
N LEU A 43 13.01 -2.61 -0.29
CA LEU A 43 13.11 -1.38 -1.09
C LEU A 43 11.90 -1.24 -2.02
N ASP A 44 11.52 -2.32 -2.69
CA ASP A 44 10.32 -2.36 -3.54
C ASP A 44 9.03 -2.08 -2.74
N ARG A 45 8.95 -2.66 -1.53
CA ARG A 45 7.84 -2.39 -0.62
C ARG A 45 7.77 -0.91 -0.23
N GLN A 46 8.90 -0.31 0.12
CA GLN A 46 8.98 1.12 0.46
C GLN A 46 8.53 1.99 -0.71
N ALA A 47 8.99 1.68 -1.93
CA ALA A 47 8.60 2.40 -3.14
C ALA A 47 7.08 2.33 -3.38
N ARG A 48 6.47 1.14 -3.25
CA ARG A 48 5.01 0.96 -3.38
C ARG A 48 4.24 1.74 -2.31
N GLN A 49 4.69 1.72 -1.05
CA GLN A 49 4.07 2.50 0.03
C GLN A 49 4.15 4.01 -0.25
N ALA A 50 5.30 4.49 -0.73
CA ALA A 50 5.46 5.90 -1.09
C ALA A 50 4.54 6.30 -2.26
N ALA A 51 4.40 5.45 -3.27
CA ALA A 51 3.47 5.67 -4.38
C ALA A 51 2.00 5.69 -3.92
N SER A 52 1.61 4.76 -3.03
CA SER A 52 0.24 4.68 -2.48
C SER A 52 -0.15 5.90 -1.63
N ARG A 53 0.82 6.50 -0.93
CA ARG A 53 0.61 7.75 -0.18
C ARG A 53 0.32 8.93 -1.11
N ARG A 54 1.03 9.04 -2.25
CA ARG A 54 0.93 10.18 -3.16
C ARG A 54 -0.30 10.14 -4.04
N ALA A 55 -0.79 8.96 -4.41
CA ALA A 55 -2.02 8.74 -5.20
C ALA A 55 -2.16 9.71 -6.39
N THR A 56 -1.13 9.80 -7.25
CA THR A 56 -1.20 10.66 -8.42
C THR A 56 -2.18 10.11 -9.44
N LEU A 57 -3.33 10.77 -9.57
CA LEU A 57 -4.39 10.37 -10.49
C LEU A 57 -4.42 11.30 -11.70
N ARG A 58 -4.62 10.73 -12.89
CA ARG A 58 -5.00 11.47 -14.10
C ARG A 58 -6.53 11.61 -14.20
N ARG A 59 -6.99 12.62 -14.91
CA ARG A 59 -8.42 12.72 -15.26
C ARG A 59 -8.82 11.50 -16.07
N TRP A 60 -9.83 10.80 -15.60
CA TRP A 60 -10.42 9.68 -16.33
C TRP A 60 -11.29 10.18 -17.49
N ARG A 61 -11.35 9.41 -18.58
CA ARG A 61 -12.07 9.75 -19.83
C ARG A 61 -12.99 8.62 -20.29
N GLY A 62 -13.53 7.83 -19.37
CA GLY A 62 -14.42 6.71 -19.66
C GLY A 62 -13.71 5.48 -20.23
N HIS A 63 -12.38 5.40 -20.19
CA HIS A 63 -11.65 4.26 -20.74
C HIS A 63 -11.16 3.33 -19.61
N TRP A 64 -11.20 2.04 -19.91
CA TRP A 64 -10.67 0.96 -19.08
C TRP A 64 -9.45 0.34 -19.74
N ILE A 65 -8.39 0.16 -18.98
CA ILE A 65 -7.29 -0.72 -19.38
C ILE A 65 -7.72 -2.14 -19.07
N THR A 66 -7.68 -3.00 -20.07
CA THR A 66 -8.10 -4.39 -19.98
C THR A 66 -6.93 -5.31 -20.35
N ALA A 67 -6.62 -6.25 -19.48
CA ALA A 67 -5.71 -7.35 -19.76
C ALA A 67 -6.49 -8.62 -20.02
N VAL A 68 -6.32 -9.17 -21.21
CA VAL A 68 -6.85 -10.48 -21.60
C VAL A 68 -5.70 -11.48 -21.59
N VAL A 69 -5.81 -12.47 -20.74
CA VAL A 69 -4.81 -13.54 -20.63
C VAL A 69 -4.88 -14.47 -21.82
N THR A 70 -3.77 -14.60 -22.55
CA THR A 70 -3.72 -15.33 -23.82
C THR A 70 -3.11 -16.73 -23.74
N ALA A 71 -2.46 -17.08 -22.62
CA ALA A 71 -1.84 -18.41 -22.49
C ALA A 71 -2.87 -19.48 -22.13
N GLU A 72 -3.01 -20.49 -22.98
CA GLU A 72 -4.00 -21.58 -22.83
C GLU A 72 -3.70 -22.54 -21.68
N ARG A 73 -2.42 -22.79 -21.38
CA ARG A 73 -2.00 -23.69 -20.28
C ARG A 73 -0.87 -23.07 -19.47
N ARG A 74 -1.08 -22.90 -18.16
CA ARG A 74 -0.08 -22.39 -17.24
C ARG A 74 -0.02 -23.25 -15.99
N ALA A 75 1.19 -23.41 -15.45
CA ALA A 75 1.35 -24.01 -14.14
C ALA A 75 0.60 -23.18 -13.06
N PRO A 76 0.15 -23.78 -11.97
CA PRO A 76 -0.51 -23.06 -10.88
C PRO A 76 0.34 -21.90 -10.34
N ALA A 77 1.65 -22.07 -10.25
CA ALA A 77 2.58 -21.04 -9.80
C ALA A 77 2.60 -19.81 -10.74
N ASP A 78 2.59 -20.03 -12.06
CA ASP A 78 2.57 -18.94 -13.06
C ASP A 78 1.25 -18.18 -13.02
N ARG A 79 0.13 -18.88 -12.79
CA ARG A 79 -1.17 -18.24 -12.59
C ARG A 79 -1.17 -17.35 -11.35
N ALA A 80 -0.64 -17.88 -10.24
CA ALA A 80 -0.52 -17.11 -9.01
C ALA A 80 0.37 -15.87 -9.17
N ALA A 81 1.53 -16.02 -9.82
CA ALA A 81 2.45 -14.91 -10.10
C ALA A 81 1.80 -13.83 -10.97
N LEU A 82 1.05 -14.24 -12.02
CA LEU A 82 0.33 -13.31 -12.87
C LEU A 82 -0.76 -12.53 -12.10
N ARG A 83 -1.56 -13.22 -11.27
CA ARG A 83 -2.57 -12.57 -10.41
C ARG A 83 -1.93 -11.53 -9.50
N VAL A 84 -0.81 -11.86 -8.88
CA VAL A 84 -0.05 -10.93 -8.03
C VAL A 84 0.43 -9.71 -8.83
N ALA A 85 0.94 -9.92 -10.05
CA ALA A 85 1.43 -8.84 -10.90
C ALA A 85 0.29 -7.91 -11.35
N LEU A 86 -0.85 -8.46 -11.79
CA LEU A 86 -2.03 -7.69 -12.20
C LEU A 86 -2.64 -6.92 -11.02
N ALA A 87 -2.78 -7.57 -9.87
CA ALA A 87 -3.24 -6.92 -8.64
C ALA A 87 -2.28 -5.81 -8.16
N ALA A 88 -0.97 -5.99 -8.31
CA ALA A 88 0.02 -4.93 -8.04
C ALA A 88 -0.17 -3.72 -8.96
N GLY A 89 -0.62 -3.92 -10.20
CA GLY A 89 -1.10 -2.88 -11.12
C GLY A 89 -2.50 -2.35 -10.79
N ARG A 90 -3.11 -2.79 -9.68
CA ARG A 90 -4.47 -2.42 -9.25
C ARG A 90 -5.56 -2.80 -10.24
N LEU A 91 -5.32 -3.83 -11.06
CA LEU A 91 -6.39 -4.42 -11.87
C LEU A 91 -7.23 -5.38 -11.01
N ALA A 92 -8.52 -5.43 -11.29
CA ALA A 92 -9.44 -6.41 -10.73
C ALA A 92 -9.86 -7.42 -11.79
N GLU A 93 -10.12 -8.64 -11.37
CA GLU A 93 -10.55 -9.72 -12.25
C GLU A 93 -12.05 -9.65 -12.48
N LEU A 94 -12.49 -9.33 -13.70
CA LEU A 94 -13.90 -9.33 -14.09
C LEU A 94 -14.43 -10.77 -14.17
N ARG A 95 -13.63 -11.63 -14.78
CA ARG A 95 -13.84 -13.08 -14.90
C ARG A 95 -12.50 -13.75 -15.14
N GLU A 96 -12.43 -15.06 -15.08
CA GLU A 96 -11.21 -15.80 -15.31
C GLU A 96 -10.49 -15.33 -16.59
N GLY A 97 -9.29 -14.85 -16.43
CA GLY A 97 -8.41 -14.39 -17.51
C GLY A 97 -8.72 -12.98 -18.07
N VAL A 98 -9.69 -12.26 -17.54
CA VAL A 98 -10.00 -10.88 -17.94
C VAL A 98 -9.89 -9.95 -16.75
N TRP A 99 -8.95 -9.03 -16.81
CA TRP A 99 -8.65 -8.09 -15.76
C TRP A 99 -8.76 -6.67 -16.26
N LEU A 100 -9.30 -5.78 -15.47
CA LEU A 100 -9.43 -4.38 -15.89
C LEU A 100 -9.28 -3.40 -14.73
N ARG A 101 -9.04 -2.15 -15.09
CA ARG A 101 -9.07 -0.98 -14.22
C ARG A 101 -9.34 0.29 -15.05
N PRO A 102 -9.84 1.38 -14.46
CA PRO A 102 -9.92 2.68 -15.14
C PRO A 102 -8.53 3.17 -15.57
N ASP A 103 -8.43 3.79 -16.76
CA ASP A 103 -7.21 4.38 -17.29
C ASP A 103 -6.97 5.78 -16.69
N ASN A 104 -6.68 5.81 -15.40
CA ASN A 104 -6.49 7.04 -14.61
C ASN A 104 -5.16 7.08 -13.84
N LEU A 105 -4.25 6.12 -14.05
CA LEU A 105 -2.92 6.09 -13.42
C LEU A 105 -1.82 6.16 -14.47
N ASP A 106 -0.73 6.87 -14.13
CA ASP A 106 0.51 6.82 -14.89
C ASP A 106 1.44 5.73 -14.37
N GLY A 107 2.30 5.23 -15.27
CA GLY A 107 3.41 4.35 -14.88
C GLY A 107 2.96 3.02 -14.27
N LEU A 108 1.82 2.47 -14.71
CA LEU A 108 1.44 1.12 -14.29
C LEU A 108 2.56 0.12 -14.61
N PRO A 109 2.95 -0.75 -13.65
CA PRO A 109 4.02 -1.72 -13.86
C PRO A 109 3.55 -2.90 -14.74
N LEU A 110 3.01 -2.57 -15.91
CA LEU A 110 2.47 -3.54 -16.86
C LEU A 110 3.54 -4.04 -17.85
N ALA A 111 4.65 -3.33 -17.96
CA ALA A 111 5.81 -3.75 -18.74
C ALA A 111 6.41 -5.02 -18.12
N GLY A 112 6.33 -6.14 -18.84
CA GLY A 112 6.83 -7.43 -18.37
C GLY A 112 5.77 -8.40 -17.83
N VAL A 113 4.49 -8.03 -17.80
CA VAL A 113 3.41 -8.98 -17.58
C VAL A 113 3.22 -9.80 -18.86
N ALA A 114 3.94 -10.91 -18.94
CA ALA A 114 3.89 -11.82 -20.10
C ALA A 114 2.50 -12.46 -20.24
N HIS A 115 2.18 -12.89 -21.46
CA HIS A 115 0.97 -13.64 -21.76
C HIS A 115 -0.35 -12.88 -21.57
N CYS A 116 -0.33 -11.56 -21.73
CA CYS A 116 -1.54 -10.73 -21.76
C CYS A 116 -1.59 -9.89 -23.04
N THR A 117 -2.77 -9.84 -23.66
CA THR A 117 -3.11 -8.81 -24.64
C THR A 117 -3.71 -7.63 -23.88
N TRP A 118 -3.17 -6.44 -24.12
CA TRP A 118 -3.61 -5.21 -23.50
C TRP A 118 -4.52 -4.44 -24.42
N LEU A 119 -5.68 -4.07 -23.92
CA LEU A 119 -6.70 -3.31 -24.65
C LEU A 119 -7.05 -2.05 -23.87
N ARG A 120 -7.49 -1.03 -24.59
CA ARG A 120 -8.23 0.10 -24.02
C ARG A 120 -9.66 -0.01 -24.53
N ALA A 121 -10.64 -0.08 -23.62
CA ALA A 121 -12.03 -0.29 -23.94
C ALA A 121 -12.91 0.74 -23.23
N THR A 122 -14.12 0.93 -23.70
CA THR A 122 -15.21 1.62 -23.00
C THR A 122 -16.27 0.58 -22.63
N LEU A 123 -16.99 0.83 -21.54
CA LEU A 123 -18.18 0.04 -21.23
C LEU A 123 -19.32 0.50 -22.15
N ASP A 124 -19.94 -0.46 -22.81
CA ASP A 124 -21.12 -0.25 -23.67
C ASP A 124 -22.15 -1.34 -23.32
N ASP A 125 -22.75 -1.22 -22.15
CA ASP A 125 -23.76 -2.13 -21.62
C ASP A 125 -24.95 -1.31 -21.10
N PRO A 126 -26.16 -1.44 -21.69
CA PRO A 126 -27.33 -0.67 -21.27
C PRO A 126 -27.79 -0.94 -19.83
N GLY A 127 -27.40 -2.09 -19.27
CA GLY A 127 -27.80 -2.51 -17.92
C GLY A 127 -26.72 -2.34 -16.84
N LEU A 128 -25.57 -1.76 -17.18
CA LEU A 128 -24.43 -1.65 -16.26
C LEU A 128 -23.66 -0.37 -16.55
N ASP A 129 -23.61 0.54 -15.61
CA ASP A 129 -22.77 1.70 -15.72
C ASP A 129 -21.35 1.47 -15.16
N ASP A 130 -20.45 2.44 -15.41
CA ASP A 130 -19.05 2.34 -15.00
C ASP A 130 -18.88 2.30 -13.46
N ALA A 131 -19.73 2.99 -12.70
CA ALA A 131 -19.67 2.98 -11.23
C ALA A 131 -20.16 1.64 -10.66
N ASP A 132 -21.22 1.09 -11.21
CA ASP A 132 -21.71 -0.26 -10.87
C ASP A 132 -20.67 -1.33 -11.18
N LEU A 133 -19.99 -1.22 -12.33
CA LEU A 133 -18.87 -2.10 -12.67
C LEU A 133 -17.74 -1.99 -11.64
N ALA A 134 -17.36 -0.77 -11.26
CA ALA A 134 -16.35 -0.54 -10.25
C ALA A 134 -16.73 -1.15 -8.89
N ALA A 135 -17.97 -0.97 -8.45
CA ALA A 135 -18.47 -1.53 -7.20
C ALA A 135 -18.53 -3.08 -7.19
N ARG A 136 -18.70 -3.72 -8.36
CA ARG A 136 -18.60 -5.18 -8.49
C ARG A 136 -17.16 -5.70 -8.45
N LEU A 137 -16.20 -4.88 -8.92
CA LEU A 137 -14.80 -5.27 -9.04
C LEU A 137 -14.00 -5.06 -7.75
N TRP A 138 -14.35 -4.04 -6.98
CA TRP A 138 -13.68 -3.71 -5.71
C TRP A 138 -14.68 -3.61 -4.57
N ASP A 139 -14.32 -4.17 -3.43
CA ASP A 139 -15.10 -4.01 -2.19
C ASP A 139 -14.86 -2.60 -1.60
N LEU A 140 -15.50 -1.61 -2.23
CA LEU A 140 -15.34 -0.19 -1.86
C LEU A 140 -15.89 0.09 -0.47
N GLN A 141 -16.97 -0.59 -0.06
CA GLN A 141 -17.59 -0.38 1.24
C GLN A 141 -16.69 -0.84 2.38
N SER A 142 -16.16 -2.06 2.30
CA SER A 142 -15.23 -2.57 3.32
C SER A 142 -13.97 -1.73 3.39
N TRP A 143 -13.46 -1.25 2.25
CA TRP A 143 -12.31 -0.37 2.24
C TRP A 143 -12.61 0.96 2.95
N ALA A 144 -13.75 1.61 2.65
CA ALA A 144 -14.17 2.87 3.25
C ALA A 144 -14.38 2.75 4.76
N ALA A 145 -15.02 1.66 5.22
CA ALA A 145 -15.19 1.37 6.64
C ALA A 145 -13.84 1.23 7.36
N GLY A 146 -12.92 0.40 6.84
CA GLY A 146 -11.59 0.23 7.43
C GLY A 146 -10.75 1.52 7.42
N ALA A 147 -10.91 2.37 6.41
CA ALA A 147 -10.27 3.67 6.37
C ALA A 147 -10.82 4.62 7.46
N THR A 148 -12.12 4.61 7.69
CA THR A 148 -12.80 5.42 8.72
C THR A 148 -12.36 4.98 10.13
N ASP A 149 -12.29 3.69 10.39
CA ASP A 149 -11.81 3.14 11.67
C ASP A 149 -10.37 3.59 11.95
N LEU A 150 -9.48 3.45 10.98
CA LEU A 150 -8.08 3.87 11.13
C LEU A 150 -7.92 5.39 11.33
N ARG A 151 -8.78 6.20 10.73
CA ARG A 151 -8.83 7.65 10.99
C ARG A 151 -9.19 7.93 12.45
N GLY A 152 -10.19 7.22 12.99
CA GLY A 152 -10.56 7.30 14.40
C GLY A 152 -9.41 6.92 15.34
N GLU A 153 -8.70 5.83 15.06
CA GLU A 153 -7.53 5.40 15.85
C GLU A 153 -6.38 6.43 15.79
N MET A 154 -6.10 7.01 14.62
CA MET A 154 -5.10 8.06 14.50
C MET A 154 -5.50 9.31 15.29
N ALA A 155 -6.75 9.73 15.25
CA ALA A 155 -7.24 10.89 15.99
C ALA A 155 -7.06 10.71 17.51
N GLN A 156 -7.30 9.50 18.03
CA GLN A 156 -7.08 9.17 19.45
C GLN A 156 -5.58 9.18 19.83
N SER A 157 -4.71 8.80 18.91
CA SER A 157 -3.27 8.69 19.15
C SER A 157 -2.50 10.01 19.06
N VAL A 158 -3.01 10.99 18.30
CA VAL A 158 -2.31 12.25 18.02
C VAL A 158 -2.00 13.04 19.28
N GLY A 159 -2.91 13.09 20.25
CA GLY A 159 -2.73 13.85 21.49
C GLY A 159 -1.50 13.41 22.31
N SER A 160 -1.27 12.12 22.46
CA SER A 160 -0.08 11.59 23.16
C SER A 160 1.21 11.84 22.38
N LEU A 161 1.16 11.71 21.06
CA LEU A 161 2.31 12.01 20.20
C LEU A 161 2.65 13.50 20.21
N ASP A 162 1.67 14.38 20.24
CA ASP A 162 1.91 15.83 20.32
C ASP A 162 2.47 16.25 21.69
N ALA A 163 2.08 15.56 22.75
CA ALA A 163 2.68 15.71 24.07
C ALA A 163 4.11 15.12 24.18
N GLY A 164 4.61 14.45 23.15
CA GLY A 164 5.93 13.82 23.13
C GLY A 164 6.04 12.55 23.97
N ASP A 165 4.88 11.90 24.24
CA ASP A 165 4.83 10.67 25.00
C ASP A 165 5.44 9.50 24.21
N THR A 166 6.50 8.91 24.79
CA THR A 166 7.22 7.78 24.19
C THR A 166 6.48 6.46 24.32
N ALA A 167 5.50 6.35 25.23
CA ALA A 167 4.64 5.17 25.33
C ALA A 167 3.80 4.97 24.07
N GLY A 168 3.50 6.05 23.32
CA GLY A 168 2.82 6.02 22.04
C GLY A 168 3.65 5.46 20.87
N LEU A 169 4.97 5.23 21.03
CA LEU A 169 5.82 4.83 19.90
C LEU A 169 5.52 3.40 19.40
N ALA A 170 5.38 2.42 20.28
CA ALA A 170 5.10 1.05 19.86
C ALA A 170 3.69 0.90 19.23
N PRO A 171 2.59 1.35 19.89
CA PRO A 171 1.28 1.29 19.26
C PRO A 171 1.19 2.15 18.00
N GLY A 172 1.82 3.33 17.97
CA GLY A 172 1.85 4.21 16.79
C GLY A 172 2.55 3.57 15.58
N PHE A 173 3.57 2.75 15.79
CA PHE A 173 4.19 1.98 14.71
C PHE A 173 3.23 0.94 14.11
N VAL A 174 2.50 0.23 14.98
CA VAL A 174 1.52 -0.78 14.55
C VAL A 174 0.40 -0.12 13.75
N LEU A 175 -0.12 1.00 14.26
CA LEU A 175 -1.14 1.81 13.58
C LEU A 175 -0.63 2.35 12.22
N SER A 176 0.58 2.90 12.19
CA SER A 176 1.22 3.33 10.93
C SER A 176 1.28 2.20 9.91
N ALA A 177 1.66 1.00 10.32
CA ALA A 177 1.70 -0.17 9.44
C ALA A 177 0.30 -0.58 8.95
N ALA A 178 -0.74 -0.45 9.77
CA ALA A 178 -2.13 -0.71 9.40
C ALA A 178 -2.61 0.31 8.35
N VAL A 179 -2.40 1.59 8.58
CA VAL A 179 -2.76 2.66 7.61
C VAL A 179 -2.04 2.47 6.28
N LEU A 180 -0.74 2.17 6.30
CA LEU A 180 0.01 1.93 5.06
C LEU A 180 -0.49 0.70 4.28
N ARG A 181 -0.96 -0.35 4.98
CA ARG A 181 -1.63 -1.49 4.31
C ARG A 181 -2.94 -1.07 3.67
N GLN A 182 -3.76 -0.27 4.36
CA GLN A 182 -5.02 0.27 3.85
C GLN A 182 -4.80 1.12 2.61
N LEU A 183 -3.86 2.07 2.66
CA LEU A 183 -3.50 2.91 1.51
C LEU A 183 -2.94 2.08 0.33
N ASN A 184 -2.21 1.01 0.62
CA ASN A 184 -1.71 0.13 -0.45
C ASN A 184 -2.83 -0.71 -1.08
N ALA A 185 -3.91 -0.97 -0.37
CA ALA A 185 -5.09 -1.67 -0.86
C ALA A 185 -6.11 -0.75 -1.56
N ASP A 186 -5.93 0.58 -1.51
CA ASP A 186 -6.79 1.53 -2.22
C ASP A 186 -6.75 1.25 -3.73
N PRO A 187 -7.87 1.03 -4.39
CA PRO A 187 -7.90 0.78 -5.83
C PRO A 187 -7.48 1.99 -6.67
N LEU A 188 -7.44 3.19 -6.08
CA LEU A 188 -7.12 4.46 -6.76
C LEU A 188 -8.00 4.67 -7.99
N LEU A 189 -9.30 4.54 -7.80
CA LEU A 189 -10.28 4.82 -8.84
C LEU A 189 -10.45 6.34 -9.04
N PRO A 190 -10.92 6.76 -10.21
CA PRO A 190 -11.31 8.15 -10.42
C PRO A 190 -12.54 8.50 -9.55
N PRO A 191 -12.70 9.78 -9.13
CA PRO A 191 -13.80 10.20 -8.27
C PRO A 191 -15.17 9.83 -8.79
N GLU A 192 -15.35 9.82 -10.12
CA GLU A 192 -16.61 9.50 -10.79
C GLU A 192 -17.08 8.04 -10.56
N LEU A 193 -16.18 7.16 -10.10
CA LEU A 193 -16.45 5.74 -9.84
C LEU A 193 -16.43 5.39 -8.35
N LEU A 194 -16.29 6.39 -7.49
CA LEU A 194 -16.22 6.22 -6.04
C LEU A 194 -17.52 6.70 -5.39
N PRO A 195 -17.91 6.17 -4.22
CA PRO A 195 -18.94 6.78 -3.39
C PRO A 195 -18.62 8.25 -3.05
N ASP A 196 -19.64 9.09 -2.91
CA ASP A 196 -19.51 10.54 -2.64
C ASP A 196 -18.70 10.83 -1.36
N ASP A 197 -18.79 9.95 -0.37
CA ASP A 197 -18.13 10.05 0.94
C ASP A 197 -16.82 9.24 1.01
N TRP A 198 -16.15 9.01 -0.11
CA TRP A 198 -14.91 8.22 -0.16
C TRP A 198 -13.80 8.82 0.71
N PRO A 199 -13.35 8.13 1.77
CA PRO A 199 -12.44 8.70 2.78
C PRO A 199 -10.95 8.66 2.37
N GLY A 200 -10.63 8.35 1.13
CA GLY A 200 -9.25 8.07 0.71
C GLY A 200 -8.31 9.27 0.78
N SER A 201 -8.80 10.48 0.44
CA SER A 201 -8.03 11.73 0.53
C SER A 201 -7.79 12.15 1.98
N GLU A 202 -8.83 12.05 2.81
CA GLU A 202 -8.79 12.37 4.23
C GLU A 202 -7.83 11.44 4.97
N LEU A 203 -7.92 10.12 4.72
CA LEU A 203 -7.01 9.14 5.31
C LEU A 203 -5.55 9.48 5.01
N ARG A 204 -5.21 9.89 3.77
CA ARG A 204 -3.85 10.30 3.40
C ARG A 204 -3.40 11.56 4.14
N ALA A 205 -4.25 12.59 4.16
CA ALA A 205 -3.93 13.85 4.81
C ALA A 205 -3.75 13.69 6.33
N GLU A 206 -4.59 12.88 6.96
CA GLU A 206 -4.50 12.57 8.39
C GLU A 206 -3.27 11.71 8.70
N TYR A 207 -2.98 10.73 7.84
CA TYR A 207 -1.76 9.93 7.99
C TYR A 207 -0.48 10.75 7.86
N ASP A 208 -0.43 11.73 6.97
CA ASP A 208 0.75 12.59 6.84
C ASP A 208 0.99 13.43 8.10
N ARG A 209 -0.07 13.93 8.75
CA ARG A 209 0.02 14.62 10.05
C ARG A 209 0.47 13.69 11.17
N PHE A 210 -0.14 12.51 11.25
CA PHE A 210 0.21 11.46 12.22
C PHE A 210 1.67 11.02 12.06
N ASP A 211 2.12 10.69 10.85
CA ASP A 211 3.49 10.26 10.55
C ASP A 211 4.52 11.35 10.91
N ALA A 212 4.20 12.62 10.67
CA ALA A 212 5.05 13.75 11.05
C ALA A 212 5.21 13.85 12.58
N ALA A 213 4.12 13.75 13.34
CA ALA A 213 4.12 13.75 14.80
C ALA A 213 4.90 12.54 15.35
N TYR A 214 4.60 11.33 14.85
CA TYR A 214 5.28 10.09 15.21
C TYR A 214 6.81 10.19 15.00
N ARG A 215 7.24 10.63 13.83
CA ARG A 215 8.67 10.78 13.50
C ARG A 215 9.36 11.82 14.37
N ARG A 216 8.67 12.86 14.80
CA ARG A 216 9.21 13.86 15.74
C ARG A 216 9.53 13.18 17.08
N VAL A 217 8.55 12.48 17.68
CA VAL A 217 8.72 11.78 18.97
C VAL A 217 9.81 10.70 18.88
N LEU A 218 9.84 9.94 17.79
CA LEU A 218 10.85 8.90 17.56
C LEU A 218 12.27 9.49 17.46
N ARG A 219 12.44 10.61 16.74
CA ARG A 219 13.75 11.29 16.65
C ARG A 219 14.19 11.80 18.02
N ASP A 220 13.29 12.37 18.80
CA ASP A 220 13.57 12.88 20.14
C ASP A 220 13.94 11.76 21.12
N TRP A 221 13.25 10.64 20.99
CA TRP A 221 13.58 9.42 21.75
C TRP A 221 14.99 8.93 21.41
N PHE A 222 15.36 8.84 20.11
CA PHE A 222 16.70 8.45 19.72
C PHE A 222 17.80 9.42 20.18
N ARG A 223 17.49 10.72 20.24
CA ARG A 223 18.46 11.72 20.76
C ARG A 223 18.71 11.55 22.25
N ARG A 224 17.68 11.23 23.03
CA ARG A 224 17.77 11.04 24.50
C ARG A 224 18.41 9.69 24.87
N ASN A 225 18.39 8.72 23.98
CA ASN A 225 18.87 7.35 24.21
C ASN A 225 20.09 7.02 23.35
N ARG A 226 20.92 7.99 23.05
CA ARG A 226 22.21 7.78 22.34
C ARG A 226 23.25 7.11 23.22
#